data_1a6778d8506c11c62823d5a227cb71fe
#
_entry.id   1a6778d8506c11c62823d5a227cb71fe
#
_cell.length_a   1.000
_cell.length_b   1.000
_cell.length_c   1.000
_cell.angle_alpha   90.00
_cell.angle_beta   90.00
_cell.angle_gamma   90.00
#
_symmetry.space_group_name_H-M   'P 1'
#
loop_
_entity.id
_entity.type
_entity.pdbx_description
1 polymer ?
#
loop_
_entity_poly.entity_id
_entity_poly.type
_entity_poly.pdbx_seq_one_letter_code
_entity_poly.pdbx_strand_id
1 'polypeptide(L)'
;SENNEEGSIAIPFNKLLNITNAMTEGKISFSVSDIGKVSIACNQGQYTIMGLPQDEFPVEQAVENETAFTIDSKELLMIIKNTTYATSRDDLKPVLQGVLFQVDEQGFVSVATDGHRLVKYEKKDIHTPDYKGTVVVPTKFLSLLKNRLDKKESVSMIVGDNHIKIKINNGTIISRIIKDPYPDYEGV
;
A
#
# COMPACT_ATOMS: atom_id res chain seq x y z
N SER A 1 26.16 -14.59 -2.64
CA SER A 1 26.56 -13.61 -1.63
C SER A 1 27.28 -14.31 -0.50
N GLU A 2 28.43 -13.81 -0.13
CA GLU A 2 29.17 -14.27 1.06
C GLU A 2 28.83 -13.31 2.20
N ASN A 3 28.32 -13.84 3.31
CA ASN A 3 28.08 -13.10 4.55
C ASN A 3 29.15 -13.50 5.55
N ASN A 4 29.86 -12.52 6.07
CA ASN A 4 30.94 -12.78 7.05
C ASN A 4 30.43 -12.63 8.50
N GLU A 5 29.38 -11.84 8.72
CA GLU A 5 28.81 -11.55 10.03
C GLU A 5 27.30 -11.38 9.91
N GLU A 6 26.55 -11.79 10.94
CA GLU A 6 25.11 -11.57 11.03
C GLU A 6 24.84 -10.19 11.63
N GLY A 7 23.85 -9.47 11.08
CA GLY A 7 23.45 -8.18 11.58
C GLY A 7 22.27 -7.60 10.80
N SER A 8 21.67 -6.55 11.35
CA SER A 8 20.54 -5.84 10.76
C SER A 8 20.71 -4.34 10.89
N ILE A 9 20.40 -3.63 9.82
CA ILE A 9 20.41 -2.17 9.79
C ILE A 9 19.36 -1.64 8.82
N ALA A 10 18.65 -0.58 9.19
CA ALA A 10 17.72 0.12 8.32
C ALA A 10 18.47 1.18 7.50
N ILE A 11 18.37 1.11 6.17
CA ILE A 11 19.07 2.02 5.25
C ILE A 11 18.03 2.89 4.53
N PRO A 12 18.23 4.22 4.42
CA PRO A 12 17.36 5.09 3.63
C PRO A 12 17.28 4.64 2.17
N PHE A 13 16.11 4.09 1.78
CA PHE A 13 15.92 3.43 0.47
C PHE A 13 16.31 4.30 -0.72
N ASN A 14 15.86 5.56 -0.76
CA ASN A 14 16.14 6.44 -1.90
C ASN A 14 17.65 6.72 -2.08
N LYS A 15 18.39 6.83 -0.98
CA LYS A 15 19.85 7.01 -1.02
C LYS A 15 20.53 5.75 -1.55
N LEU A 16 20.13 4.59 -1.04
CA LEU A 16 20.65 3.31 -1.52
C LEU A 16 20.35 3.11 -2.99
N LEU A 17 19.12 3.37 -3.43
CA LEU A 17 18.69 3.25 -4.82
C LEU A 17 19.50 4.17 -5.76
N ASN A 18 19.72 5.43 -5.37
CA ASN A 18 20.50 6.36 -6.16
C ASN A 18 21.97 5.91 -6.31
N ILE A 19 22.57 5.41 -5.22
CA ILE A 19 23.93 4.87 -5.24
C ILE A 19 24.00 3.65 -6.16
N THR A 20 23.08 2.69 -6.00
CA THR A 20 23.09 1.45 -6.80
C THR A 20 22.81 1.72 -8.28
N ASN A 21 21.95 2.69 -8.61
CA ASN A 21 21.72 3.08 -10.02
C ASN A 21 22.92 3.80 -10.66
N ALA A 22 23.80 4.40 -9.87
CA ALA A 22 25.03 5.03 -10.36
C ALA A 22 26.21 4.04 -10.48
N MET A 23 26.07 2.82 -9.97
CA MET A 23 27.08 1.78 -10.06
C MET A 23 27.00 1.05 -11.39
N THR A 24 28.15 0.66 -11.93
CA THR A 24 28.23 -0.31 -13.03
C THR A 24 28.20 -1.73 -12.47
N GLU A 25 27.93 -2.70 -13.34
CA GLU A 25 27.96 -4.13 -12.98
C GLU A 25 29.31 -4.52 -12.34
N GLY A 26 29.23 -5.29 -11.25
CA GLY A 26 30.40 -5.75 -10.54
C GLY A 26 30.11 -6.23 -9.13
N LYS A 27 31.19 -6.60 -8.43
CA LYS A 27 31.13 -7.03 -7.01
C LYS A 27 30.89 -5.78 -6.13
N ILE A 28 29.88 -5.86 -5.28
CA ILE A 28 29.57 -4.83 -4.30
C ILE A 28 29.81 -5.40 -2.91
N SER A 29 30.51 -4.67 -2.07
CA SER A 29 30.75 -5.01 -0.66
C SER A 29 30.03 -4.03 0.24
N PHE A 30 29.32 -4.56 1.24
CA PHE A 30 28.71 -3.78 2.31
C PHE A 30 29.46 -4.02 3.60
N SER A 31 29.77 -2.95 4.33
CA SER A 31 30.24 -3.03 5.70
C SER A 31 29.47 -2.05 6.57
N VAL A 32 29.12 -2.49 7.78
CA VAL A 32 28.36 -1.69 8.75
C VAL A 32 29.22 -1.56 10.00
N SER A 33 29.37 -0.34 10.49
CA SER A 33 30.07 -0.06 11.75
C SER A 33 29.08 0.00 12.92
N ASP A 34 29.59 -0.13 14.14
CA ASP A 34 28.81 -0.06 15.39
C ASP A 34 28.00 1.23 15.56
N ILE A 35 28.43 2.32 14.90
CA ILE A 35 27.74 3.62 14.91
C ILE A 35 26.69 3.76 13.79
N GLY A 36 26.33 2.66 13.11
CA GLY A 36 25.34 2.68 12.03
C GLY A 36 25.82 3.25 10.69
N LYS A 37 27.14 3.44 10.51
CA LYS A 37 27.73 3.89 9.25
C LYS A 37 27.80 2.72 8.29
N VAL A 38 27.12 2.83 7.15
CA VAL A 38 27.11 1.84 6.07
C VAL A 38 28.05 2.30 4.97
N SER A 39 29.11 1.53 4.73
CA SER A 39 30.02 1.72 3.61
C SER A 39 29.69 0.74 2.49
N ILE A 40 29.53 1.25 1.29
CA ILE A 40 29.21 0.50 0.08
C ILE A 40 30.37 0.68 -0.88
N ALA A 41 31.16 -0.36 -1.09
CA ALA A 41 32.31 -0.31 -1.98
C ALA A 41 32.08 -1.10 -3.26
N CYS A 42 32.50 -0.54 -4.38
CA CYS A 42 32.48 -1.18 -5.69
C CYS A 42 33.81 -0.87 -6.43
N ASN A 43 33.98 -1.40 -7.63
CA ASN A 43 35.22 -1.20 -8.43
C ASN A 43 35.51 0.28 -8.75
N GLN A 44 34.52 1.16 -8.70
CA GLN A 44 34.61 2.56 -9.10
C GLN A 44 34.74 3.52 -7.93
N GLY A 45 34.55 3.05 -6.69
CA GLY A 45 34.63 3.90 -5.53
C GLY A 45 33.91 3.36 -4.30
N GLN A 46 33.86 4.18 -3.29
CA GLN A 46 33.22 3.88 -2.01
C GLN A 46 32.24 4.98 -1.66
N TYR A 47 31.04 4.57 -1.26
CA TYR A 47 29.98 5.44 -0.79
C TYR A 47 29.72 5.19 0.69
N THR A 48 29.29 6.22 1.38
CA THR A 48 28.94 6.10 2.79
C THR A 48 27.58 6.73 3.05
N ILE A 49 26.73 6.00 3.75
CA ILE A 49 25.43 6.47 4.22
C ILE A 49 25.24 6.11 5.69
N MET A 50 24.48 6.92 6.42
CA MET A 50 24.07 6.57 7.77
C MET A 50 22.79 5.75 7.69
N GLY A 51 22.82 4.58 8.34
CA GLY A 51 21.67 3.75 8.62
C GLY A 51 21.11 4.07 10.00
N LEU A 52 19.97 3.46 10.31
CA LEU A 52 19.29 3.51 11.60
C LEU A 52 19.29 2.11 12.22
N PRO A 53 19.27 1.99 13.56
CA PRO A 53 19.07 0.73 14.24
C PRO A 53 17.81 -0.01 13.76
N GLN A 54 17.82 -1.33 13.85
CA GLN A 54 16.70 -2.16 13.42
C GLN A 54 15.38 -1.86 14.15
N ASP A 55 15.46 -1.48 15.42
CA ASP A 55 14.33 -1.14 16.29
C ASP A 55 13.62 0.16 15.88
N GLU A 56 14.28 1.02 15.11
CA GLU A 56 13.67 2.20 14.49
C GLU A 56 12.92 1.86 13.17
N PHE A 57 13.06 0.65 12.65
CA PHE A 57 12.32 0.24 11.47
C PHE A 57 10.85 -0.05 11.83
N PRO A 58 9.87 0.46 11.04
CA PRO A 58 8.47 0.23 11.34
C PRO A 58 8.13 -1.26 11.43
N VAL A 59 7.57 -1.67 12.56
CA VAL A 59 7.08 -3.04 12.74
C VAL A 59 5.71 -3.15 12.09
N GLU A 60 5.45 -4.30 11.43
CA GLU A 60 4.11 -4.62 10.94
C GLU A 60 3.13 -4.63 12.11
N GLN A 61 2.16 -3.71 12.08
CA GLN A 61 1.13 -3.68 13.11
C GLN A 61 0.16 -4.84 12.88
N ALA A 62 -0.15 -5.56 13.96
CA ALA A 62 -1.22 -6.54 13.93
C ALA A 62 -2.54 -5.82 13.59
N VAL A 63 -3.28 -6.36 12.65
CA VAL A 63 -4.61 -5.86 12.32
C VAL A 63 -5.59 -6.59 13.23
N GLU A 64 -6.33 -5.84 14.03
CA GLU A 64 -7.34 -6.39 14.95
C GLU A 64 -8.67 -6.62 14.20
N ASN A 65 -9.43 -7.64 14.61
CA ASN A 65 -10.73 -8.00 14.06
C ASN A 65 -10.73 -8.15 12.52
N GLU A 66 -9.72 -8.87 12.01
CA GLU A 66 -9.55 -9.08 10.58
C GLU A 66 -10.71 -9.88 9.97
N THR A 67 -11.30 -9.34 8.92
CA THR A 67 -12.16 -10.10 8.00
C THR A 67 -11.60 -10.06 6.61
N ALA A 68 -11.46 -11.21 5.98
CA ALA A 68 -10.85 -11.33 4.67
C ALA A 68 -11.92 -11.63 3.60
N PHE A 69 -11.74 -11.05 2.43
CA PHE A 69 -12.49 -11.43 1.23
C PHE A 69 -11.57 -11.47 0.01
N THR A 70 -11.98 -12.24 -0.99
CA THR A 70 -11.23 -12.37 -2.24
C THR A 70 -11.93 -11.58 -3.34
N ILE A 71 -11.15 -10.84 -4.11
CA ILE A 71 -11.62 -10.11 -5.28
C ILE A 71 -10.69 -10.39 -6.47
N ASP A 72 -11.27 -10.50 -7.67
CA ASP A 72 -10.48 -10.59 -8.89
C ASP A 72 -9.67 -9.30 -9.10
N SER A 73 -8.38 -9.43 -9.39
CA SER A 73 -7.48 -8.29 -9.60
C SER A 73 -7.93 -7.38 -10.73
N LYS A 74 -8.53 -7.96 -11.78
CA LYS A 74 -9.08 -7.17 -12.89
C LYS A 74 -10.25 -6.31 -12.43
N GLU A 75 -11.14 -6.86 -11.61
CA GLU A 75 -12.27 -6.12 -11.04
C GLU A 75 -11.80 -5.03 -10.10
N LEU A 76 -10.85 -5.33 -9.21
CA LEU A 76 -10.26 -4.32 -8.33
C LEU A 76 -9.57 -3.19 -9.12
N LEU A 77 -8.85 -3.51 -10.20
CA LEU A 77 -8.26 -2.50 -11.08
C LEU A 77 -9.32 -1.65 -11.79
N MET A 78 -10.45 -2.23 -12.16
CA MET A 78 -11.57 -1.47 -12.75
C MET A 78 -12.20 -0.52 -11.74
N ILE A 79 -12.40 -0.97 -10.49
CA ILE A 79 -12.85 -0.13 -9.39
C ILE A 79 -11.89 1.05 -9.19
N ILE A 80 -10.60 0.77 -9.03
CA ILE A 80 -9.56 1.79 -8.84
C ILE A 80 -9.56 2.81 -9.99
N LYS A 81 -9.59 2.32 -11.23
CA LYS A 81 -9.56 3.18 -12.43
C LYS A 81 -10.77 4.12 -12.49
N ASN A 82 -11.95 3.59 -12.14
CA ASN A 82 -13.21 4.31 -12.28
C ASN A 82 -13.54 5.23 -11.11
N THR A 83 -12.82 5.16 -9.99
CA THR A 83 -13.15 5.95 -8.80
C THR A 83 -12.04 6.92 -8.37
N THR A 84 -10.78 6.51 -8.37
CA THR A 84 -9.69 7.29 -7.74
C THR A 84 -9.48 8.68 -8.33
N TYR A 85 -9.88 8.94 -9.57
CA TYR A 85 -9.75 10.27 -10.20
C TYR A 85 -10.73 11.31 -9.63
N ALA A 86 -11.78 10.86 -8.94
CA ALA A 86 -12.78 11.73 -8.35
C ALA A 86 -12.52 12.06 -6.86
N THR A 87 -11.44 11.52 -6.28
CA THR A 87 -11.08 11.84 -4.89
C THR A 87 -10.46 13.24 -4.76
N SER A 88 -10.61 13.85 -3.58
CA SER A 88 -10.01 15.14 -3.26
C SER A 88 -8.49 15.04 -3.09
N ARG A 89 -7.80 16.17 -3.30
CA ARG A 89 -6.39 16.37 -2.94
C ARG A 89 -6.23 17.37 -1.80
N ASP A 90 -7.35 17.82 -1.24
CA ASP A 90 -7.37 18.80 -0.16
C ASP A 90 -7.13 18.10 1.18
N ASP A 91 -6.05 18.46 1.85
CA ASP A 91 -5.68 17.92 3.16
C ASP A 91 -6.64 18.34 4.29
N LEU A 92 -7.47 19.34 4.05
CA LEU A 92 -8.52 19.76 4.99
C LEU A 92 -9.75 18.84 4.97
N LYS A 93 -9.85 17.97 3.96
CA LYS A 93 -10.95 17.01 3.80
C LYS A 93 -10.42 15.58 3.69
N PRO A 94 -9.83 15.02 4.75
CA PRO A 94 -9.12 13.74 4.69
C PRO A 94 -10.03 12.58 4.24
N VAL A 95 -11.31 12.57 4.61
CA VAL A 95 -12.25 11.52 4.20
C VAL A 95 -12.45 11.48 2.68
N LEU A 96 -12.40 12.63 2.00
CA LEU A 96 -12.55 12.72 0.54
C LEU A 96 -11.26 12.35 -0.21
N GLN A 97 -10.13 12.15 0.49
CA GLN A 97 -8.92 11.58 -0.09
C GLN A 97 -8.96 10.06 -0.21
N GLY A 98 -10.06 9.43 0.20
CA GLY A 98 -10.31 8.02 0.10
C GLY A 98 -11.45 7.67 -0.86
N VAL A 99 -11.52 6.40 -1.21
CA VAL A 99 -12.65 5.80 -1.91
C VAL A 99 -13.44 4.99 -0.90
N LEU A 100 -14.71 5.23 -0.81
CA LEU A 100 -15.63 4.43 -0.01
C LEU A 100 -15.85 3.08 -0.72
N PHE A 101 -15.65 2.00 0.00
CA PHE A 101 -16.04 0.65 -0.40
C PHE A 101 -17.18 0.19 0.49
N GLN A 102 -18.26 -0.21 -0.11
CA GLN A 102 -19.40 -0.85 0.55
C GLN A 102 -19.60 -2.23 -0.06
N VAL A 103 -19.68 -3.20 0.80
CA VAL A 103 -19.84 -4.61 0.42
C VAL A 103 -21.01 -5.17 1.19
N ASP A 104 -22.00 -5.69 0.49
CA ASP A 104 -23.18 -6.32 1.06
C ASP A 104 -23.65 -7.50 0.20
N GLU A 105 -24.87 -7.98 0.47
CA GLU A 105 -25.49 -9.10 -0.27
C GLU A 105 -25.82 -8.73 -1.75
N GLN A 106 -25.93 -7.44 -2.05
CA GLN A 106 -26.27 -6.95 -3.39
C GLN A 106 -25.02 -6.79 -4.26
N GLY A 107 -23.83 -6.81 -3.66
CA GLY A 107 -22.55 -6.73 -4.36
C GLY A 107 -21.58 -5.74 -3.77
N PHE A 108 -20.79 -5.14 -4.63
CA PHE A 108 -19.73 -4.21 -4.30
C PHE A 108 -20.04 -2.82 -4.85
N VAL A 109 -20.10 -1.82 -3.99
CA VAL A 109 -20.26 -0.41 -4.37
C VAL A 109 -18.99 0.35 -3.98
N SER A 110 -18.48 1.18 -4.89
CA SER A 110 -17.39 2.09 -4.60
C SER A 110 -17.76 3.52 -4.98
N VAL A 111 -17.48 4.45 -4.06
CA VAL A 111 -17.85 5.86 -4.23
C VAL A 111 -16.62 6.75 -3.99
N ALA A 112 -16.47 7.75 -4.84
CA ALA A 112 -15.46 8.78 -4.68
C ALA A 112 -16.04 10.15 -5.01
N THR A 113 -15.69 11.17 -4.23
CA THR A 113 -16.07 12.57 -4.47
C THR A 113 -14.99 13.53 -3.98
N ASP A 114 -14.89 14.69 -4.60
CA ASP A 114 -14.08 15.82 -4.14
C ASP A 114 -14.97 17.01 -3.67
N GLY A 115 -16.30 16.79 -3.65
CA GLY A 115 -17.30 17.78 -3.31
C GLY A 115 -17.83 18.57 -4.52
N HIS A 116 -17.27 18.42 -5.71
CA HIS A 116 -17.71 19.04 -6.96
C HIS A 116 -18.21 18.01 -7.97
N ARG A 117 -17.71 16.80 -7.91
CA ARG A 117 -18.12 15.67 -8.73
C ARG A 117 -18.19 14.44 -7.84
N LEU A 118 -19.04 13.51 -8.24
CA LEU A 118 -19.23 12.23 -7.57
C LEU A 118 -19.19 11.10 -8.60
N VAL A 119 -18.54 10.03 -8.23
CA VAL A 119 -18.56 8.78 -8.98
C VAL A 119 -19.06 7.67 -8.07
N LYS A 120 -20.06 6.96 -8.51
CA LYS A 120 -20.54 5.70 -7.93
C LYS A 120 -20.31 4.59 -8.95
N TYR A 121 -19.59 3.54 -8.57
CA TYR A 121 -19.33 2.39 -9.41
C TYR A 121 -19.83 1.13 -8.69
N GLU A 122 -20.76 0.44 -9.31
CA GLU A 122 -21.47 -0.72 -8.75
C GLU A 122 -21.13 -2.00 -9.51
N LYS A 123 -20.93 -3.08 -8.79
CA LYS A 123 -20.72 -4.44 -9.30
C LYS A 123 -21.54 -5.43 -8.50
N LYS A 124 -22.63 -5.89 -9.07
CA LYS A 124 -23.59 -6.82 -8.45
C LYS A 124 -23.12 -8.27 -8.47
N ASP A 125 -22.15 -8.59 -9.30
CA ASP A 125 -21.58 -9.93 -9.49
C ASP A 125 -20.34 -10.21 -8.61
N ILE A 126 -19.91 -9.25 -7.81
CA ILE A 126 -18.87 -9.47 -6.80
C ILE A 126 -19.55 -9.91 -5.50
N HIS A 127 -19.46 -11.19 -5.22
CA HIS A 127 -19.98 -11.76 -3.99
C HIS A 127 -18.81 -12.07 -3.03
N THR A 128 -18.87 -11.46 -1.86
CA THR A 128 -17.89 -11.66 -0.79
C THR A 128 -18.63 -12.19 0.46
N PRO A 129 -18.89 -13.49 0.54
CA PRO A 129 -19.77 -14.06 1.59
C PRO A 129 -19.24 -13.80 2.99
N ASP A 130 -17.92 -13.68 3.14
CA ASP A 130 -17.26 -13.56 4.43
C ASP A 130 -17.10 -12.11 4.90
N TYR A 131 -17.37 -11.12 4.05
CA TYR A 131 -17.24 -9.70 4.42
C TYR A 131 -18.48 -8.91 4.01
N LYS A 132 -19.04 -8.22 4.99
CA LYS A 132 -20.09 -7.21 4.82
C LYS A 132 -19.70 -5.99 5.63
N GLY A 133 -19.67 -4.85 5.01
CA GLY A 133 -19.27 -3.63 5.70
C GLY A 133 -18.90 -2.49 4.79
N THR A 134 -18.49 -1.42 5.44
CA THR A 134 -18.10 -0.18 4.77
C THR A 134 -16.72 0.24 5.24
N VAL A 135 -15.85 0.61 4.30
CA VAL A 135 -14.49 1.08 4.61
C VAL A 135 -14.08 2.19 3.65
N VAL A 136 -13.44 3.24 4.18
CA VAL A 136 -12.84 4.29 3.35
C VAL A 136 -11.36 4.00 3.14
N VAL A 137 -11.01 3.68 1.91
CA VAL A 137 -9.66 3.24 1.52
C VAL A 137 -8.88 4.41 0.94
N PRO A 138 -7.70 4.76 1.49
CA PRO A 138 -6.90 5.86 1.00
C PRO A 138 -6.51 5.71 -0.47
N THR A 139 -6.68 6.77 -1.26
CA THR A 139 -6.32 6.79 -2.69
C THR A 139 -4.85 6.49 -2.94
N LYS A 140 -3.96 6.87 -2.02
CA LYS A 140 -2.53 6.54 -2.10
C LYS A 140 -2.29 5.03 -2.08
N PHE A 141 -3.00 4.30 -1.21
CA PHE A 141 -2.94 2.84 -1.15
C PHE A 141 -3.45 2.21 -2.47
N LEU A 142 -4.62 2.64 -2.94
CA LEU A 142 -5.19 2.16 -4.20
C LEU A 142 -4.28 2.42 -5.40
N SER A 143 -3.61 3.57 -5.42
CA SER A 143 -2.66 3.93 -6.48
C SER A 143 -1.43 3.02 -6.50
N LEU A 144 -0.94 2.57 -5.34
CA LEU A 144 0.14 1.60 -5.25
C LEU A 144 -0.27 0.24 -5.85
N LEU A 145 -1.51 -0.19 -5.62
CA LEU A 145 -2.02 -1.46 -6.12
C LEU A 145 -2.11 -1.48 -7.65
N LYS A 146 -2.45 -0.36 -8.28
CA LYS A 146 -2.61 -0.25 -9.74
C LYS A 146 -1.43 -0.81 -10.53
N ASN A 147 -0.21 -0.66 -10.01
CA ASN A 147 1.02 -1.09 -10.69
C ASN A 147 1.57 -2.43 -10.16
N ARG A 148 0.90 -3.04 -9.19
CA ARG A 148 1.37 -4.25 -8.51
C ARG A 148 0.46 -5.46 -8.71
N LEU A 149 -0.79 -5.23 -9.12
CA LEU A 149 -1.76 -6.31 -9.33
C LEU A 149 -1.53 -7.00 -10.68
N ASP A 150 -1.41 -8.31 -10.66
CA ASP A 150 -1.49 -9.13 -11.87
C ASP A 150 -2.97 -9.33 -12.24
N LYS A 151 -3.34 -9.00 -13.46
CA LYS A 151 -4.71 -9.09 -13.97
C LYS A 151 -5.25 -10.52 -14.07
N LYS A 152 -4.41 -11.51 -13.90
CA LYS A 152 -4.78 -12.93 -14.04
C LYS A 152 -5.05 -13.61 -12.69
N GLU A 153 -4.83 -12.91 -11.59
CA GLU A 153 -4.92 -13.48 -10.25
C GLU A 153 -6.05 -12.83 -9.46
N SER A 154 -6.58 -13.56 -8.50
CA SER A 154 -7.41 -13.01 -7.44
C SER A 154 -6.54 -12.61 -6.26
N VAL A 155 -6.95 -11.57 -5.54
CA VAL A 155 -6.21 -11.07 -4.39
C VAL A 155 -7.08 -11.13 -3.13
N SER A 156 -6.44 -11.44 -2.02
CA SER A 156 -7.09 -11.40 -0.72
C SER A 156 -6.96 -10.00 -0.12
N MET A 157 -8.10 -9.36 0.10
CA MET A 157 -8.23 -8.12 0.85
C MET A 157 -8.65 -8.45 2.28
N ILE A 158 -7.96 -7.88 3.24
CA ILE A 158 -8.20 -8.08 4.67
C ILE A 158 -8.51 -6.71 5.26
N VAL A 159 -9.69 -6.58 5.84
CA VAL A 159 -10.16 -5.35 6.48
C VAL A 159 -10.23 -5.59 7.98
N GLY A 160 -9.63 -4.73 8.74
CA GLY A 160 -9.74 -4.71 10.19
C GLY A 160 -10.16 -3.34 10.70
N ASP A 161 -10.16 -3.17 12.02
CA ASP A 161 -10.68 -1.96 12.68
C ASP A 161 -9.98 -0.67 12.24
N ASN A 162 -8.67 -0.74 11.96
CA ASN A 162 -7.83 0.43 11.69
C ASN A 162 -7.06 0.35 10.38
N HIS A 163 -6.99 -0.82 9.79
CA HIS A 163 -6.12 -1.10 8.67
C HIS A 163 -6.82 -1.91 7.59
N ILE A 164 -6.37 -1.70 6.37
CA ILE A 164 -6.63 -2.58 5.24
C ILE A 164 -5.33 -3.19 4.76
N LYS A 165 -5.34 -4.48 4.48
CA LYS A 165 -4.20 -5.26 4.04
C LYS A 165 -4.55 -5.98 2.74
N ILE A 166 -3.62 -6.04 1.83
CA ILE A 166 -3.75 -6.85 0.60
C ILE A 166 -2.52 -7.74 0.45
N LYS A 167 -2.76 -9.02 0.18
CA LYS A 167 -1.71 -9.98 -0.13
C LYS A 167 -1.58 -10.11 -1.64
N ILE A 168 -0.39 -9.88 -2.16
CA ILE A 168 -0.03 -9.96 -3.59
C ILE A 168 1.27 -10.74 -3.72
N ASN A 169 1.25 -11.82 -4.52
CA ASN A 169 2.43 -12.66 -4.74
C ASN A 169 3.19 -12.97 -3.43
N ASN A 170 4.43 -12.50 -3.34
CA ASN A 170 5.30 -12.71 -2.17
C ASN A 170 5.32 -11.51 -1.21
N GLY A 171 4.35 -10.61 -1.31
CA GLY A 171 4.32 -9.39 -0.51
C GLY A 171 2.97 -9.07 0.09
N THR A 172 3.00 -8.23 1.10
CA THR A 172 1.82 -7.66 1.75
C THR A 172 1.92 -6.15 1.73
N ILE A 173 0.83 -5.48 1.36
CA ILE A 173 0.71 -4.03 1.44
C ILE A 173 -0.34 -3.71 2.48
N ILE A 174 0.02 -2.89 3.46
CA ILE A 174 -0.86 -2.49 4.56
C ILE A 174 -1.02 -0.97 4.52
N SER A 175 -2.22 -0.50 4.79
CA SER A 175 -2.53 0.92 4.96
C SER A 175 -3.50 1.11 6.11
N ARG A 176 -3.41 2.25 6.78
CA ARG A 176 -4.51 2.69 7.65
C ARG A 176 -5.72 3.04 6.79
N ILE A 177 -6.90 2.71 7.28
CA ILE A 177 -8.17 3.19 6.72
C ILE A 177 -8.46 4.62 7.21
N ILE A 178 -9.33 5.31 6.51
CA ILE A 178 -9.85 6.62 6.96
C ILE A 178 -11.11 6.36 7.77
N LYS A 179 -11.13 6.81 9.02
CA LYS A 179 -12.24 6.53 9.97
C LYS A 179 -13.31 7.61 10.00
N ASP A 180 -13.02 8.77 9.44
CA ASP A 180 -14.01 9.85 9.37
C ASP A 180 -15.24 9.39 8.59
N PRO A 181 -16.45 9.79 9.01
CA PRO A 181 -17.68 9.42 8.33
C PRO A 181 -17.68 9.96 6.90
N TYR A 182 -17.95 9.08 5.93
CA TYR A 182 -18.08 9.48 4.54
C TYR A 182 -19.36 10.29 4.35
N PRO A 183 -19.37 11.35 3.52
CA PRO A 183 -20.57 12.14 3.25
C PRO A 183 -21.71 11.25 2.73
N ASP A 184 -22.94 11.65 3.09
CA ASP A 184 -24.13 11.05 2.49
C ASP A 184 -24.19 11.40 1.00
N TYR A 185 -23.86 10.42 0.19
CA TYR A 185 -23.82 10.56 -1.28
C TYR A 185 -25.12 10.15 -1.95
N GLU A 186 -26.06 9.54 -1.22
CA GLU A 186 -27.35 9.10 -1.77
C GLU A 186 -28.35 10.26 -1.84
N GLY A 187 -28.11 11.30 -1.06
CA GLY A 187 -28.93 12.52 -1.08
C GLY A 187 -28.56 13.55 -2.15
N VAL A 188 -27.64 13.20 -3.08
CA VAL A 188 -27.12 14.15 -4.09
C VAL A 188 -27.79 13.92 -5.45
#